data_84fc83ed1b4155c6d63d54d7e601b33b
#
_entry.id   84fc83ed1b4155c6d63d54d7e601b33b
#
_cell.length_a   1.000
_cell.length_b   1.000
_cell.length_c   1.000
_cell.angle_alpha   90.00
_cell.angle_beta   90.00
_cell.angle_gamma   90.00
#
_symmetry.space_group_name_H-M   'P 1'
#
loop_
_entity.id
_entity.type
_entity.pdbx_description
1 polymer ?
#
loop_
_entity_poly.entity_id
_entity_poly.type
_entity_poly.pdbx_seq_one_letter_code
_entity_poly.pdbx_strand_id
1 'polypeptide(L)'
;NKLAPEHLELNIKNYKSFVKKIRNAGSICLGKYAVMALTDYGVPGTNHVLPTNTTSKYSSGLSVSEFMKKISYITLSKKGIDKLGPSAITLANYEGLEFHAKSIIKRIRRK
;
A
#
# COMPACT_ATOMS: atom_id res chain seq x y z
N ASN A 1 2.67 9.06 -15.41
CA ASN A 1 2.03 7.98 -14.62
C ASN A 1 2.13 6.61 -15.31
N LYS A 2 2.00 6.54 -16.64
CA LYS A 2 2.17 5.26 -17.39
C LYS A 2 3.61 4.78 -17.36
N LEU A 3 4.57 5.70 -17.54
CA LEU A 3 6.01 5.41 -17.51
C LEU A 3 6.47 4.97 -16.13
N ALA A 4 5.88 5.55 -15.08
CA ALA A 4 6.24 5.25 -13.70
C ALA A 4 7.78 5.21 -13.49
N PRO A 5 8.46 6.33 -13.75
CA PRO A 5 9.92 6.37 -13.74
C PRO A 5 10.47 6.18 -12.32
N GLU A 6 11.68 5.67 -12.24
CA GLU A 6 12.46 5.64 -11.00
C GLU A 6 12.70 7.05 -10.46
N HIS A 7 13.17 7.93 -11.33
CA HIS A 7 13.39 9.34 -11.05
C HIS A 7 12.58 10.22 -12.00
N LEU A 8 11.98 11.25 -11.47
CA LEU A 8 11.25 12.26 -12.23
C LEU A 8 11.72 13.66 -11.83
N GLU A 9 12.29 14.40 -12.76
CA GLU A 9 12.59 15.83 -12.55
C GLU A 9 11.49 16.70 -13.15
N LEU A 10 10.92 17.60 -12.35
CA LEU A 10 9.92 18.58 -12.76
C LEU A 10 10.49 19.98 -12.73
N ASN A 11 11.26 20.33 -13.75
CA ASN A 11 11.85 21.67 -13.91
C ASN A 11 10.95 22.58 -14.77
N ILE A 12 9.75 22.85 -14.28
CA ILE A 12 8.72 23.68 -14.92
C ILE A 12 8.21 24.75 -13.96
N LYS A 13 7.73 25.88 -14.49
CA LYS A 13 7.23 27.01 -13.65
C LYS A 13 6.15 26.58 -12.65
N ASN A 14 5.20 25.75 -13.06
CA ASN A 14 4.05 25.36 -12.25
C ASN A 14 4.20 23.97 -11.61
N TYR A 15 5.41 23.54 -11.25
CA TYR A 15 5.66 22.21 -10.72
C TYR A 15 4.81 21.87 -9.48
N LYS A 16 4.51 22.86 -8.61
CA LYS A 16 3.70 22.65 -7.41
C LYS A 16 2.26 22.18 -7.69
N SER A 17 1.67 22.65 -8.77
CA SER A 17 0.34 22.19 -9.20
C SER A 17 0.42 20.90 -10.00
N PHE A 18 1.50 20.74 -10.78
CA PHE A 18 1.70 19.57 -11.63
C PHE A 18 2.01 18.32 -10.83
N VAL A 19 2.80 18.42 -9.76
CA VAL A 19 3.18 17.28 -8.91
C VAL A 19 1.97 16.56 -8.31
N LYS A 20 0.88 17.28 -8.04
CA LYS A 20 -0.38 16.70 -7.53
C LYS A 20 -1.04 15.72 -8.51
N LYS A 21 -0.64 15.72 -9.79
CA LYS A 21 -1.13 14.82 -10.84
C LYS A 21 -0.23 13.60 -11.03
N ILE A 22 0.94 13.60 -10.38
CA ILE A 22 1.86 12.46 -10.43
C ILE A 22 1.46 11.45 -9.36
N ARG A 23 1.29 10.21 -9.78
CA ARG A 23 0.93 9.08 -8.91
C ARG A 23 2.05 8.03 -8.82
N ASN A 24 2.82 7.91 -9.89
CA ASN A 24 3.76 6.82 -10.07
C ASN A 24 5.14 7.39 -10.43
N ALA A 25 6.00 7.50 -9.45
CA ALA A 25 7.43 7.77 -9.58
C ALA A 25 8.14 7.28 -8.33
N GLY A 26 9.35 6.78 -8.45
CA GLY A 26 10.16 6.36 -7.29
C GLY A 26 10.61 7.56 -6.47
N SER A 27 11.10 8.60 -7.14
CA SER A 27 11.49 9.89 -6.56
C SER A 27 11.07 11.03 -7.48
N ILE A 28 10.72 12.18 -6.92
CA ILE A 28 10.35 13.37 -7.70
C ILE A 28 11.18 14.56 -7.24
N CYS A 29 12.02 15.09 -8.15
CA CYS A 29 12.80 16.30 -7.95
C CYS A 29 12.01 17.50 -8.46
N LEU A 30 11.83 18.53 -7.62
CA LEU A 30 10.95 19.65 -7.90
C LEU A 30 11.72 20.96 -8.07
N GLY A 31 11.62 21.56 -9.26
CA GLY A 31 12.17 22.87 -9.54
C GLY A 31 13.65 22.83 -9.92
N LYS A 32 14.20 24.02 -10.18
CA LYS A 32 15.51 24.22 -10.81
C LYS A 32 16.70 23.62 -10.03
N TYR A 33 16.62 23.59 -8.72
CA TYR A 33 17.77 23.22 -7.86
C TYR A 33 17.68 21.79 -7.31
N ALA A 34 16.58 21.09 -7.50
CA ALA A 34 16.42 19.71 -7.08
C ALA A 34 16.85 18.79 -8.22
N VAL A 35 18.12 18.43 -8.23
CA VAL A 35 18.69 17.52 -9.24
C VAL A 35 18.77 16.10 -8.70
N MET A 36 18.55 15.14 -9.55
CA MET A 36 18.55 13.70 -9.23
C MET A 36 19.82 13.26 -8.52
N ALA A 37 20.98 13.73 -8.95
CA ALA A 37 22.26 13.37 -8.34
C ALA A 37 22.33 13.66 -6.83
N LEU A 38 21.66 14.70 -6.33
CA LEU A 38 21.60 14.96 -4.89
C LEU A 38 20.78 13.90 -4.15
N THR A 39 19.74 13.36 -4.78
CA THR A 39 18.91 12.32 -4.18
C THR A 39 19.64 11.00 -4.07
N ASP A 40 20.48 10.66 -5.05
CA ASP A 40 21.27 9.42 -5.05
C ASP A 40 22.31 9.39 -3.93
N TYR A 41 22.83 10.55 -3.56
CA TYR A 41 23.77 10.66 -2.43
C TYR A 41 23.08 10.85 -1.06
N GLY A 42 21.75 10.83 -1.02
CA GLY A 42 20.98 10.94 0.23
C GLY A 42 21.05 12.29 0.91
N VAL A 43 21.59 13.31 0.27
CA VAL A 43 21.81 14.65 0.87
C VAL A 43 20.51 15.30 1.37
N PRO A 44 19.36 15.24 0.66
CA PRO A 44 18.09 15.75 1.15
C PRO A 44 17.33 14.78 2.05
N GLY A 45 17.96 13.70 2.55
CA GLY A 45 17.31 12.68 3.36
C GLY A 45 16.52 11.65 2.56
N THR A 46 16.77 11.55 1.27
CA THR A 46 16.14 10.55 0.38
C THR A 46 16.93 9.25 0.35
N ASN A 47 16.30 8.19 -0.14
CA ASN A 47 16.92 6.90 -0.36
C ASN A 47 17.18 6.70 -1.86
N HIS A 48 18.37 6.21 -2.24
CA HIS A 48 18.70 5.88 -3.64
C HIS A 48 18.15 4.50 -4.06
N VAL A 49 17.74 3.66 -3.12
CA VAL A 49 17.11 2.37 -3.42
C VAL A 49 15.64 2.60 -3.74
N LEU A 50 15.36 2.74 -5.02
CA LEU A 50 14.08 3.14 -5.57
C LEU A 50 13.48 2.04 -6.45
N PRO A 51 12.14 2.05 -6.65
CA PRO A 51 11.49 1.11 -7.54
C PRO A 51 11.86 1.39 -8.99
N THR A 52 12.40 0.38 -9.68
CA THR A 52 12.83 0.44 -11.10
C THR A 52 11.79 -0.24 -12.02
N ASN A 53 11.99 -0.18 -13.33
CA ASN A 53 11.18 -0.92 -14.31
C ASN A 53 9.67 -0.76 -14.13
N THR A 54 9.21 0.48 -13.95
CA THR A 54 7.79 0.81 -13.76
C THR A 54 7.14 0.29 -12.46
N THR A 55 7.90 -0.30 -11.56
CA THR A 55 7.38 -0.86 -10.29
C THR A 55 6.91 0.21 -9.32
N SER A 56 7.24 1.48 -9.54
CA SER A 56 6.69 2.61 -8.78
C SER A 56 5.15 2.76 -8.89
N LYS A 57 4.51 1.95 -9.72
CA LYS A 57 3.04 1.80 -9.76
C LYS A 57 2.47 1.13 -8.50
N TYR A 58 3.27 0.32 -7.81
CA TYR A 58 2.84 -0.49 -6.65
C TYR A 58 3.91 -0.65 -5.56
N SER A 59 5.13 -0.13 -5.78
CA SER A 59 6.22 -0.16 -4.81
C SER A 59 6.71 1.25 -4.50
N SER A 60 7.29 1.43 -3.34
CA SER A 60 7.98 2.64 -2.89
C SER A 60 9.47 2.41 -2.78
N GLY A 61 10.25 3.47 -2.58
CA GLY A 61 11.66 3.36 -2.21
C GLY A 61 11.84 2.66 -0.86
N LEU A 62 13.01 2.09 -0.63
CA LEU A 62 13.36 1.41 0.61
C LEU A 62 13.15 2.35 1.81
N SER A 63 12.48 1.86 2.82
CA SER A 63 12.18 2.61 4.04
C SER A 63 12.22 1.72 5.27
N VAL A 64 12.20 2.32 6.46
CA VAL A 64 12.15 1.58 7.73
C VAL A 64 10.95 0.63 7.79
N SER A 65 9.84 0.98 7.14
CA SER A 65 8.63 0.14 7.11
C SER A 65 8.85 -1.22 6.45
N GLU A 66 9.82 -1.34 5.52
CA GLU A 66 10.17 -2.63 4.88
C GLU A 66 10.75 -3.65 5.87
N PHE A 67 11.33 -3.15 6.95
CA PHE A 67 11.88 -3.99 8.02
C PHE A 67 10.90 -4.20 9.18
N MET A 68 9.68 -3.67 9.07
CA MET A 68 8.63 -3.81 10.08
C MET A 68 7.63 -4.89 9.70
N LYS A 69 7.31 -5.74 10.67
CA LYS A 69 6.25 -6.74 10.52
C LYS A 69 4.92 -6.18 11.01
N LYS A 70 3.89 -6.29 10.18
CA LYS A 70 2.51 -5.95 10.57
C LYS A 70 1.77 -7.21 11.00
N ILE A 71 1.12 -7.16 12.15
CA ILE A 71 0.29 -8.24 12.70
C ILE A 71 -1.10 -7.66 12.96
N SER A 72 -2.13 -8.30 12.42
CA SER A 72 -3.51 -7.93 12.68
C SER A 72 -4.00 -8.61 13.98
N TYR A 73 -4.52 -7.81 14.90
CA TYR A 73 -5.22 -8.28 16.09
C TYR A 73 -6.72 -8.09 15.87
N ILE A 74 -7.46 -9.18 15.94
CA ILE A 74 -8.90 -9.16 15.69
C ILE A 74 -9.63 -9.72 16.89
N THR A 75 -10.55 -8.94 17.46
CA THR A 75 -11.50 -9.38 18.48
C THR A 75 -12.92 -9.11 18.01
N LEU A 76 -13.82 -10.02 18.28
CA LEU A 76 -15.23 -9.87 17.99
C LEU A 76 -16.07 -10.14 19.25
N SER A 77 -17.06 -9.27 19.50
CA SER A 77 -18.11 -9.55 20.46
C SER A 77 -19.11 -10.58 19.91
N LYS A 78 -19.94 -11.18 20.78
CA LYS A 78 -21.04 -12.05 20.36
C LYS A 78 -21.94 -11.35 19.34
N LYS A 79 -22.33 -10.09 19.60
CA LYS A 79 -23.13 -9.27 18.68
C LYS A 79 -22.39 -9.05 17.33
N GLY A 80 -21.08 -8.91 17.38
CA GLY A 80 -20.26 -8.74 16.16
C GLY A 80 -20.30 -9.97 15.28
N ILE A 81 -20.09 -11.17 15.85
CA ILE A 81 -20.11 -12.41 15.06
C ILE A 81 -21.52 -12.74 14.57
N ASP A 82 -22.56 -12.42 15.35
CA ASP A 82 -23.95 -12.64 14.92
C ASP A 82 -24.32 -11.78 13.72
N LYS A 83 -23.78 -10.54 13.67
CA LYS A 83 -24.00 -9.60 12.55
C LYS A 83 -23.20 -9.95 11.30
N LEU A 84 -21.92 -10.27 11.45
CA LEU A 84 -20.99 -10.45 10.33
C LEU A 84 -20.91 -11.91 9.84
N GLY A 85 -21.16 -12.86 10.72
CA GLY A 85 -21.03 -14.28 10.45
C GLY A 85 -21.88 -14.79 9.28
N PRO A 86 -23.15 -14.41 9.11
CA PRO A 86 -23.98 -14.88 8.00
C PRO A 86 -23.35 -14.60 6.63
N SER A 87 -22.83 -13.39 6.40
CA SER A 87 -22.17 -13.05 5.14
C SER A 87 -20.88 -13.86 4.92
N ALA A 88 -20.09 -14.06 5.97
CA ALA A 88 -18.87 -14.86 5.89
C ALA A 88 -19.18 -16.36 5.63
N ILE A 89 -20.27 -16.90 6.19
CA ILE A 89 -20.73 -18.26 5.91
C ILE A 89 -21.12 -18.40 4.43
N THR A 90 -21.85 -17.41 3.89
CA THR A 90 -22.25 -17.41 2.48
C THR A 90 -21.02 -17.43 1.56
N LEU A 91 -20.03 -16.57 1.82
CA LEU A 91 -18.79 -16.54 1.06
C LEU A 91 -18.01 -17.86 1.16
N ALA A 92 -17.84 -18.38 2.39
CA ALA A 92 -17.12 -19.63 2.60
C ALA A 92 -17.78 -20.83 1.86
N ASN A 93 -19.10 -20.88 1.84
CA ASN A 93 -19.82 -21.92 1.08
C ASN A 93 -19.65 -21.72 -0.43
N TYR A 94 -19.68 -20.47 -0.92
CA TYR A 94 -19.45 -20.16 -2.33
C TYR A 94 -18.05 -20.58 -2.80
N GLU A 95 -17.05 -20.40 -1.93
CA GLU A 95 -15.66 -20.80 -2.19
C GLU A 95 -15.41 -22.32 -1.95
N GLY A 96 -16.40 -23.08 -1.52
CA GLY A 96 -16.24 -24.52 -1.20
C GLY A 96 -15.50 -24.77 0.12
N LEU A 97 -15.36 -23.76 0.98
CA LEU A 97 -14.64 -23.84 2.26
C LEU A 97 -15.58 -24.22 3.42
N GLU A 98 -16.14 -25.42 3.40
CA GLU A 98 -17.12 -25.87 4.38
C GLU A 98 -16.67 -25.78 5.83
N PHE A 99 -15.41 -26.09 6.14
CA PHE A 99 -14.91 -26.02 7.51
C PHE A 99 -14.83 -24.59 8.03
N HIS A 100 -14.60 -23.61 7.17
CA HIS A 100 -14.68 -22.20 7.53
C HIS A 100 -16.11 -21.82 7.90
N ALA A 101 -17.09 -22.19 7.07
CA ALA A 101 -18.51 -21.97 7.36
C ALA A 101 -18.93 -22.64 8.68
N LYS A 102 -18.61 -23.92 8.86
CA LYS A 102 -18.93 -24.70 10.09
C LYS A 102 -18.31 -24.06 11.34
N SER A 103 -17.08 -23.54 11.23
CA SER A 103 -16.39 -22.85 12.32
C SER A 103 -17.17 -21.62 12.81
N ILE A 104 -17.69 -20.82 11.88
CA ILE A 104 -18.48 -19.61 12.20
C ILE A 104 -19.85 -20.01 12.78
N ILE A 105 -20.56 -20.94 12.16
CA ILE A 105 -21.85 -21.44 12.60
C ILE A 105 -21.80 -21.93 14.06
N LYS A 106 -20.75 -22.69 14.40
CA LYS A 106 -20.56 -23.21 15.76
C LYS A 106 -20.43 -22.10 16.81
N ARG A 107 -19.84 -20.96 16.44
CA ARG A 107 -19.66 -19.81 17.34
C ARG A 107 -20.91 -18.94 17.46
N ILE A 108 -21.68 -18.79 16.39
CA ILE A 108 -22.97 -18.09 16.42
C ILE A 108 -23.98 -18.86 17.33
N ARG A 109 -24.01 -20.20 17.25
CA ARG A 109 -24.93 -21.05 18.03
C ARG A 109 -24.57 -21.23 19.52
N ARG A 110 -23.35 -20.89 19.92
CA ARG A 110 -22.97 -20.89 21.33
C ARG A 110 -23.66 -19.71 22.04
N LYS A 111 -24.59 -20.06 22.95
CA LYS A 111 -25.17 -19.13 23.93
C LYS A 111 -24.13 -18.69 24.94
#